data_e7f95a884fce020f0d869c8349a48ab7
#
_entry.id   e7f95a884fce020f0d869c8349a48ab7
#
_cell.length_a   1.000
_cell.length_b   1.000
_cell.length_c   1.000
_cell.angle_alpha   90.00
_cell.angle_beta   90.00
_cell.angle_gamma   90.00
#
_symmetry.space_group_name_H-M   'P 1'
#
loop_
_entity.id
_entity.type
_entity.pdbx_description
1 polymer ?
#
loop_
_entity_poly.entity_id
_entity_poly.type
_entity_poly.pdbx_seq_one_letter_code
_entity_poly.pdbx_strand_id
1 'polypeptide(L)'
;FYEFFNPKKRIFVGYIITAIIIASLWLIFFRKKNLRESIKKIFDKTILFSKSAKSDYILFFLNQIIMSVLSPLLITQLAIATAIFYYLHSVSWLDAGILDNTPVVLIVSLFTIFHFILEDFSKYIVHRLMHKWPVLWALHKVHHSATCLTPMTVFRTHPLEGVIFSIR
;
A
#
# COMPACT_ATOMS: atom_id res chain seq x y z
N PHE A 1 -11.46 -14.03 -4.70
CA PHE A 1 -10.40 -15.00 -5.08
C PHE A 1 -9.29 -14.35 -5.92
N TYR A 2 -9.61 -13.45 -6.88
CA TYR A 2 -8.62 -12.81 -7.73
C TYR A 2 -7.52 -12.05 -6.94
N GLU A 3 -7.86 -11.42 -5.83
CA GLU A 3 -6.91 -10.68 -4.97
C GLU A 3 -5.78 -11.58 -4.42
N PHE A 4 -6.07 -12.85 -4.10
CA PHE A 4 -5.09 -13.80 -3.55
C PHE A 4 -4.09 -14.32 -4.58
N PHE A 5 -4.45 -14.32 -5.86
CA PHE A 5 -3.60 -14.86 -6.94
C PHE A 5 -2.92 -13.76 -7.77
N ASN A 6 -3.19 -12.49 -7.51
CA ASN A 6 -2.59 -11.38 -8.22
C ASN A 6 -1.35 -10.86 -7.46
N PRO A 7 -0.12 -10.99 -8.01
CA PRO A 7 1.11 -10.54 -7.35
C PRO A 7 1.19 -9.02 -7.14
N LYS A 8 0.32 -8.25 -7.80
CA LYS A 8 0.20 -6.79 -7.58
C LYS A 8 -0.60 -6.45 -6.32
N LYS A 9 -1.22 -7.44 -5.69
CA LYS A 9 -2.08 -7.26 -4.52
C LYS A 9 -1.36 -7.63 -3.22
N ARG A 10 -1.63 -6.87 -2.15
CA ARG A 10 -0.96 -7.01 -0.85
C ARG A 10 -1.18 -8.36 -0.17
N ILE A 11 -2.29 -9.06 -0.49
CA ILE A 11 -2.63 -10.39 0.05
C ILE A 11 -2.31 -11.53 -0.92
N PHE A 12 -1.42 -11.30 -1.88
CA PHE A 12 -0.97 -12.37 -2.77
C PHE A 12 -0.44 -13.56 -1.97
N VAL A 13 -0.94 -14.75 -2.30
CA VAL A 13 -0.62 -15.99 -1.58
C VAL A 13 0.88 -16.26 -1.48
N GLY A 14 1.66 -15.87 -2.48
CA GLY A 14 3.12 -15.98 -2.46
C GLY A 14 3.75 -15.17 -1.34
N TYR A 15 3.28 -13.95 -1.07
CA TYR A 15 3.78 -13.12 0.04
C TYR A 15 3.42 -13.72 1.40
N ILE A 16 2.22 -14.28 1.53
CA ILE A 16 1.79 -14.94 2.76
C ILE A 16 2.66 -16.18 3.04
N ILE A 17 2.89 -17.03 2.03
CA ILE A 17 3.77 -18.20 2.15
C ILE A 17 5.19 -17.76 2.53
N THR A 18 5.74 -16.77 1.85
CA THR A 18 7.09 -16.25 2.13
C THR A 18 7.17 -15.71 3.56
N ALA A 19 6.16 -14.97 4.03
CA ALA A 19 6.11 -14.47 5.40
C ALA A 19 6.06 -15.61 6.44
N ILE A 20 5.29 -16.68 6.18
CA ILE A 20 5.23 -17.87 7.03
C ILE A 20 6.59 -18.56 7.08
N ILE A 21 7.27 -18.72 5.94
CA ILE A 21 8.60 -19.33 5.87
C ILE A 21 9.59 -18.50 6.68
N ILE A 22 9.67 -17.19 6.46
CA ILE A 22 10.58 -16.29 7.17
C ILE A 22 10.32 -16.32 8.68
N ALA A 23 9.05 -16.23 9.09
CA ALA A 23 8.67 -16.29 10.50
C ALA A 23 9.02 -17.64 11.14
N SER A 24 8.83 -18.75 10.41
CA SER A 24 9.19 -20.09 10.88
C SER A 24 10.71 -20.22 11.06
N LEU A 25 11.47 -19.79 10.08
CA LEU A 25 12.94 -19.80 10.14
C LEU A 25 13.43 -18.95 11.33
N TRP A 26 12.87 -17.74 11.51
CA TRP A 26 13.22 -16.89 12.64
C TRP A 26 12.92 -17.56 13.99
N LEU A 27 11.76 -18.20 14.13
CA LEU A 27 11.41 -18.93 15.36
C LEU A 27 12.32 -20.12 15.62
N ILE A 28 12.73 -20.84 14.58
CA ILE A 28 13.64 -22.00 14.68
C ILE A 28 15.04 -21.52 15.08
N PHE A 29 15.63 -20.57 14.34
CA PHE A 29 17.02 -20.18 14.54
C PHE A 29 17.23 -19.31 15.79
N PHE A 30 16.37 -18.30 16.02
CA PHE A 30 16.55 -17.33 17.11
C PHE A 30 15.79 -17.69 18.38
N ARG A 31 14.66 -18.40 18.27
CA ARG A 31 13.86 -18.81 19.44
C ARG A 31 14.01 -20.30 19.77
N LYS A 32 14.87 -21.03 19.02
CA LYS A 32 15.16 -22.46 19.21
C LYS A 32 13.91 -23.34 19.29
N LYS A 33 12.86 -22.98 18.56
CA LYS A 33 11.62 -23.74 18.46
C LYS A 33 11.73 -24.79 17.36
N ASN A 34 11.02 -25.92 17.51
CA ASN A 34 10.85 -26.85 16.42
C ASN A 34 9.81 -26.35 15.39
N LEU A 35 9.79 -26.97 14.21
CA LEU A 35 8.88 -26.55 13.12
C LEU A 35 7.41 -26.59 13.54
N ARG A 36 6.99 -27.64 14.25
CA ARG A 36 5.61 -27.81 14.70
C ARG A 36 5.18 -26.70 15.67
N GLU A 37 6.04 -26.33 16.61
CA GLU A 37 5.78 -25.22 17.54
C GLU A 37 5.76 -23.87 16.82
N SER A 38 6.63 -23.69 15.84
CA SER A 38 6.67 -22.47 15.04
C SER A 38 5.36 -22.28 14.26
N ILE A 39 4.90 -23.31 13.57
CA ILE A 39 3.63 -23.28 12.86
C ILE A 39 2.45 -23.05 13.82
N LYS A 40 2.42 -23.75 14.96
CA LYS A 40 1.39 -23.57 15.97
C LYS A 40 1.35 -22.14 16.50
N LYS A 41 2.50 -21.49 16.65
CA LYS A 41 2.60 -20.12 17.12
C LYS A 41 2.17 -19.11 16.06
N ILE A 42 2.50 -19.34 14.78
CA ILE A 42 2.08 -18.48 13.67
C ILE A 42 0.55 -18.53 13.48
N PHE A 43 -0.05 -19.73 13.59
CA PHE A 43 -1.48 -19.95 13.47
C PHE A 43 -2.21 -20.00 14.82
N ASP A 44 -1.70 -19.27 15.83
CA ASP A 44 -2.32 -19.21 17.13
C ASP A 44 -3.71 -18.57 17.03
N LYS A 45 -4.72 -19.35 17.44
CA LYS A 45 -6.13 -18.91 17.44
C LYS A 45 -6.36 -17.68 18.31
N THR A 46 -5.58 -17.51 19.39
CA THR A 46 -5.69 -16.33 20.26
C THR A 46 -5.26 -15.05 19.55
N ILE A 47 -4.35 -15.14 18.58
CA ILE A 47 -3.90 -14.06 17.71
C ILE A 47 -4.92 -13.83 16.60
N LEU A 48 -5.23 -14.90 15.82
CA LEU A 48 -6.08 -14.80 14.63
C LEU A 48 -7.53 -14.42 14.94
N PHE A 49 -8.04 -14.78 16.12
CA PHE A 49 -9.40 -14.46 16.57
C PHE A 49 -9.44 -13.43 17.70
N SER A 50 -8.34 -12.72 17.94
CA SER A 50 -8.30 -11.58 18.87
C SER A 50 -9.33 -10.52 18.49
N LYS A 51 -9.74 -9.67 19.44
CA LYS A 51 -10.61 -8.52 19.14
C LYS A 51 -10.02 -7.62 18.05
N SER A 52 -8.70 -7.43 18.07
CA SER A 52 -7.98 -6.67 17.06
C SER A 52 -8.11 -7.31 15.68
N ALA A 53 -7.81 -8.60 15.54
CA ALA A 53 -7.90 -9.31 14.27
C ALA A 53 -9.35 -9.34 13.72
N LYS A 54 -10.36 -9.52 14.57
CA LYS A 54 -11.77 -9.45 14.17
C LYS A 54 -12.13 -8.08 13.61
N SER A 55 -11.61 -7.00 14.21
CA SER A 55 -11.79 -5.64 13.67
C SER A 55 -11.14 -5.49 12.30
N ASP A 56 -9.97 -6.12 12.05
CA ASP A 56 -9.33 -6.12 10.73
C ASP A 56 -10.21 -6.78 9.68
N TYR A 57 -10.81 -7.93 10.00
CA TYR A 57 -11.71 -8.65 9.08
C TYR A 57 -12.96 -7.82 8.75
N ILE A 58 -13.58 -7.22 9.76
CA ILE A 58 -14.75 -6.35 9.57
C ILE A 58 -14.38 -5.13 8.71
N LEU A 59 -13.30 -4.44 9.03
CA LEU A 59 -12.84 -3.27 8.28
C LEU A 59 -12.48 -3.62 6.84
N PHE A 60 -11.87 -4.77 6.60
CA PHE A 60 -11.60 -5.25 5.24
C PHE A 60 -12.89 -5.35 4.41
N PHE A 61 -13.91 -6.05 4.92
CA PHE A 61 -15.18 -6.19 4.21
C PHE A 61 -15.91 -4.86 4.03
N LEU A 62 -15.97 -4.03 5.08
CA LEU A 62 -16.60 -2.71 4.99
C LEU A 62 -15.91 -1.82 3.98
N ASN A 63 -14.57 -1.79 3.98
CA ASN A 63 -13.81 -1.01 3.00
C ASN A 63 -14.03 -1.49 1.57
N GLN A 64 -14.14 -2.81 1.34
CA GLN A 64 -14.45 -3.33 0.02
C GLN A 64 -15.82 -2.85 -0.47
N ILE A 65 -16.84 -2.89 0.39
CA ILE A 65 -18.18 -2.39 0.04
C ILE A 65 -18.16 -0.89 -0.23
N ILE A 66 -17.57 -0.09 0.68
CA ILE A 66 -17.50 1.35 0.54
C ILE A 66 -16.75 1.74 -0.74
N MET A 67 -15.59 1.13 -1.00
CA MET A 67 -14.80 1.44 -2.19
C MET A 67 -15.46 0.97 -3.48
N SER A 68 -16.23 -0.12 -3.48
CA SER A 68 -16.99 -0.54 -4.67
C SER A 68 -18.08 0.48 -5.05
N VAL A 69 -18.70 1.12 -4.05
CA VAL A 69 -19.71 2.18 -4.27
C VAL A 69 -19.04 3.51 -4.66
N LEU A 70 -17.92 3.86 -4.03
CA LEU A 70 -17.27 5.15 -4.25
C LEU A 70 -16.38 5.18 -5.51
N SER A 71 -15.79 4.05 -5.91
CA SER A 71 -14.82 4.02 -7.01
C SER A 71 -15.33 4.57 -8.34
N PRO A 72 -16.61 4.38 -8.74
CA PRO A 72 -17.13 4.98 -9.97
C PRO A 72 -17.26 6.51 -9.91
N LEU A 73 -17.32 7.08 -8.69
CA LEU A 73 -17.46 8.52 -8.45
C LEU A 73 -16.12 9.23 -8.32
N LEU A 74 -15.03 8.48 -8.14
CA LEU A 74 -13.70 9.05 -7.96
C LEU A 74 -13.04 9.26 -9.33
N ILE A 75 -12.48 10.46 -9.53
CA ILE A 75 -11.60 10.73 -10.66
C ILE A 75 -10.37 9.83 -10.48
N THR A 76 -10.15 8.93 -11.44
CA THR A 76 -9.05 7.99 -11.35
C THR A 76 -7.70 8.68 -11.53
N GLN A 77 -6.66 8.17 -10.88
CA GLN A 77 -5.27 8.60 -11.11
C GLN A 77 -4.91 8.62 -12.60
N LEU A 78 -5.42 7.63 -13.35
CA LEU A 78 -5.21 7.54 -14.79
C LEU A 78 -5.84 8.73 -15.53
N ALA A 79 -7.07 9.15 -15.19
CA ALA A 79 -7.73 10.29 -15.83
C ALA A 79 -6.96 11.59 -15.57
N ILE A 80 -6.50 11.82 -14.35
CA ILE A 80 -5.67 12.98 -13.99
C ILE A 80 -4.34 12.94 -14.76
N ALA A 81 -3.64 11.81 -14.75
CA ALA A 81 -2.36 11.65 -15.46
C ALA A 81 -2.54 11.87 -16.97
N THR A 82 -3.61 11.33 -17.55
CA THR A 82 -3.94 11.53 -18.97
C THR A 82 -4.23 12.99 -19.31
N ALA A 83 -5.01 13.67 -18.47
CA ALA A 83 -5.30 15.10 -18.65
C ALA A 83 -4.02 15.95 -18.57
N ILE A 84 -3.15 15.69 -17.58
CA ILE A 84 -1.86 16.37 -17.45
C ILE A 84 -0.96 16.06 -18.66
N PHE A 85 -0.92 14.82 -19.12
CA PHE A 85 -0.13 14.41 -20.29
C PHE A 85 -0.53 15.22 -21.53
N TYR A 86 -1.84 15.26 -21.86
CA TYR A 86 -2.31 16.03 -23.02
C TYR A 86 -2.09 17.54 -22.84
N TYR A 87 -2.29 18.06 -21.64
CA TYR A 87 -2.01 19.47 -21.36
C TYR A 87 -0.52 19.81 -21.61
N LEU A 88 0.40 19.02 -21.07
CA LEU A 88 1.84 19.26 -21.26
C LEU A 88 2.25 19.15 -22.74
N HIS A 89 1.66 18.23 -23.51
CA HIS A 89 1.92 18.10 -24.94
C HIS A 89 1.31 19.25 -25.77
N SER A 90 0.35 19.98 -25.24
CA SER A 90 -0.18 21.19 -25.91
C SER A 90 0.69 22.43 -25.71
N VAL A 91 1.67 22.34 -24.81
CA VAL A 91 2.53 23.47 -24.47
C VAL A 91 3.79 23.46 -25.34
N SER A 92 3.82 24.27 -26.40
CA SER A 92 4.82 24.25 -27.47
C SER A 92 6.29 24.42 -27.02
N TRP A 93 6.54 25.12 -25.91
CA TRP A 93 7.90 25.30 -25.41
C TRP A 93 8.46 24.05 -24.71
N LEU A 94 7.61 23.10 -24.29
CA LEU A 94 8.04 21.81 -23.74
C LEU A 94 8.41 20.80 -24.84
N ASP A 95 7.93 21.01 -26.05
CA ASP A 95 8.22 20.16 -27.22
C ASP A 95 9.46 20.65 -28.00
N ALA A 96 10.34 21.37 -27.34
CA ALA A 96 11.51 22.02 -27.97
C ALA A 96 12.66 21.06 -28.31
N GLY A 97 12.44 19.75 -28.34
CA GLY A 97 13.48 18.77 -28.70
C GLY A 97 14.70 18.75 -27.76
N ILE A 98 14.52 19.23 -26.53
CA ILE A 98 15.63 19.38 -25.53
C ILE A 98 16.34 18.04 -25.28
N LEU A 99 15.63 16.92 -25.42
CA LEU A 99 16.13 15.57 -25.14
C LEU A 99 16.47 14.77 -26.40
N ASP A 100 16.28 15.31 -27.60
CA ASP A 100 16.43 14.55 -28.86
C ASP A 100 17.82 13.93 -29.06
N ASN A 101 18.87 14.60 -28.57
CA ASN A 101 20.25 14.14 -28.65
C ASN A 101 20.72 13.42 -27.37
N THR A 102 19.83 13.18 -26.40
CA THR A 102 20.20 12.55 -25.13
C THR A 102 20.06 11.03 -25.23
N PRO A 103 21.08 10.25 -24.83
CA PRO A 103 20.96 8.79 -24.81
C PRO A 103 19.75 8.31 -24.00
N VAL A 104 18.94 7.44 -24.59
CA VAL A 104 17.72 6.90 -23.97
C VAL A 104 18.00 6.29 -22.58
N VAL A 105 19.14 5.59 -22.43
CA VAL A 105 19.56 5.01 -21.15
C VAL A 105 19.69 6.09 -20.06
N LEU A 106 20.24 7.27 -20.39
CA LEU A 106 20.38 8.36 -19.43
C LEU A 106 19.01 8.92 -19.05
N ILE A 107 18.12 9.14 -20.03
CA ILE A 107 16.75 9.63 -19.78
C ILE A 107 16.01 8.67 -18.85
N VAL A 108 16.00 7.37 -19.17
CA VAL A 108 15.32 6.34 -18.37
C VAL A 108 15.89 6.25 -16.96
N SER A 109 17.21 6.31 -16.82
CA SER A 109 17.87 6.24 -15.51
C SER A 109 17.52 7.44 -14.64
N LEU A 110 17.64 8.65 -15.18
CA LEU A 110 17.29 9.88 -14.46
C LEU A 110 15.80 9.93 -14.10
N PHE A 111 14.92 9.56 -15.04
CA PHE A 111 13.49 9.47 -14.80
C PHE A 111 13.18 8.48 -13.68
N THR A 112 13.79 7.29 -13.70
CA THR A 112 13.56 6.25 -12.68
C THR A 112 13.98 6.73 -11.30
N ILE A 113 15.16 7.33 -11.17
CA ILE A 113 15.66 7.86 -9.90
C ILE A 113 14.76 8.99 -9.40
N PHE A 114 14.43 9.95 -10.27
CA PHE A 114 13.59 11.09 -9.93
C PHE A 114 12.18 10.62 -9.49
N HIS A 115 11.58 9.72 -10.27
CA HIS A 115 10.26 9.16 -9.96
C HIS A 115 10.27 8.42 -8.62
N PHE A 116 11.29 7.60 -8.36
CA PHE A 116 11.44 6.90 -7.09
C PHE A 116 11.50 7.86 -5.90
N ILE A 117 12.35 8.89 -5.99
CA ILE A 117 12.51 9.89 -4.92
C ILE A 117 11.19 10.66 -4.72
N LEU A 118 10.55 11.10 -5.80
CA LEU A 118 9.31 11.87 -5.73
C LEU A 118 8.15 11.05 -5.15
N GLU A 119 8.04 9.80 -5.56
CA GLU A 119 7.03 8.86 -5.06
C GLU A 119 7.20 8.65 -3.54
N ASP A 120 8.40 8.38 -3.07
CA ASP A 120 8.68 8.13 -1.66
C ASP A 120 8.52 9.41 -0.82
N PHE A 121 9.01 10.54 -1.32
CA PHE A 121 8.87 11.83 -0.67
C PHE A 121 7.40 12.27 -0.54
N SER A 122 6.59 12.06 -1.58
CA SER A 122 5.15 12.38 -1.54
C SER A 122 4.40 11.53 -0.52
N LYS A 123 4.73 10.23 -0.42
CA LYS A 123 4.20 9.34 0.62
C LYS A 123 4.55 9.84 2.02
N TYR A 124 5.82 10.17 2.22
CA TYR A 124 6.31 10.70 3.49
C TYR A 124 5.57 11.97 3.90
N ILE A 125 5.41 12.94 2.99
CA ILE A 125 4.72 14.19 3.30
C ILE A 125 3.26 13.92 3.71
N VAL A 126 2.52 13.17 2.89
CA VAL A 126 1.11 12.86 3.19
C VAL A 126 0.99 12.15 4.52
N HIS A 127 1.81 11.14 4.78
CA HIS A 127 1.81 10.41 6.04
C HIS A 127 2.14 11.30 7.23
N ARG A 128 3.14 12.17 7.09
CA ARG A 128 3.50 13.17 8.12
C ARG A 128 2.37 14.14 8.42
N LEU A 129 1.65 14.61 7.39
CA LEU A 129 0.47 15.46 7.55
C LEU A 129 -0.66 14.74 8.28
N MET A 130 -0.85 13.43 8.02
CA MET A 130 -1.82 12.61 8.74
C MET A 130 -1.52 12.51 10.22
N HIS A 131 -0.26 12.55 10.63
CA HIS A 131 0.13 12.62 12.04
C HIS A 131 0.05 14.02 12.65
N LYS A 132 0.11 15.07 11.82
CA LYS A 132 0.22 16.45 12.30
C LYS A 132 -1.14 17.17 12.40
N TRP A 133 -2.05 16.90 11.45
CA TRP A 133 -3.33 17.59 11.39
C TRP A 133 -4.43 16.78 12.08
N PRO A 134 -5.17 17.35 13.06
CA PRO A 134 -6.15 16.60 13.84
C PRO A 134 -7.23 15.92 13.01
N VAL A 135 -7.70 16.57 11.93
CA VAL A 135 -8.70 15.99 11.02
C VAL A 135 -8.15 14.77 10.28
N LEU A 136 -6.93 14.86 9.76
CA LEU A 136 -6.27 13.75 9.07
C LEU A 136 -5.90 12.65 10.06
N TRP A 137 -5.47 12.99 11.26
CA TRP A 137 -5.23 12.03 12.34
C TRP A 137 -6.48 11.26 12.73
N ALA A 138 -7.65 11.90 12.74
CA ALA A 138 -8.91 11.22 13.02
C ALA A 138 -9.20 10.06 12.06
N LEU A 139 -8.74 10.14 10.81
CA LEU A 139 -8.81 9.07 9.82
C LEU A 139 -7.68 8.06 10.02
N HIS A 140 -6.46 8.55 10.20
CA HIS A 140 -5.24 7.74 10.23
C HIS A 140 -5.05 6.94 11.53
N LYS A 141 -5.60 7.41 12.67
CA LYS A 141 -5.56 6.68 13.94
C LYS A 141 -6.18 5.27 13.87
N VAL A 142 -7.05 5.01 12.90
CA VAL A 142 -7.61 3.66 12.65
C VAL A 142 -6.48 2.69 12.32
N HIS A 143 -5.54 3.12 11.48
CA HIS A 143 -4.34 2.34 11.13
C HIS A 143 -3.50 2.03 12.39
N HIS A 144 -3.31 3.00 13.27
CA HIS A 144 -2.53 2.85 14.50
C HIS A 144 -3.26 2.15 15.66
N SER A 145 -4.53 1.79 15.50
CA SER A 145 -5.34 1.17 16.57
C SER A 145 -5.12 -0.35 16.75
N ALA A 146 -4.26 -0.96 15.93
CA ALA A 146 -4.01 -2.39 15.99
C ALA A 146 -3.19 -2.76 17.24
N THR A 147 -3.71 -3.66 18.07
CA THR A 147 -3.01 -4.22 19.24
C THR A 147 -2.40 -5.59 18.94
N CYS A 148 -2.76 -6.19 17.80
CA CYS A 148 -2.22 -7.45 17.31
C CYS A 148 -2.13 -7.35 15.78
N LEU A 149 -1.00 -7.78 15.22
CA LEU A 149 -0.75 -7.73 13.77
C LEU A 149 -1.04 -9.08 13.14
N THR A 150 -1.87 -9.07 12.11
CA THR A 150 -2.14 -10.20 11.21
C THR A 150 -1.90 -9.76 9.76
N PRO A 151 -1.83 -10.67 8.78
CA PRO A 151 -1.77 -10.27 7.38
C PRO A 151 -2.91 -9.34 6.94
N MET A 152 -4.08 -9.41 7.61
CA MET A 152 -5.23 -8.58 7.31
C MET A 152 -5.11 -7.16 7.89
N THR A 153 -4.22 -6.93 8.85
CA THR A 153 -4.00 -5.60 9.46
C THR A 153 -3.54 -4.56 8.43
N VAL A 154 -2.98 -4.98 7.30
CA VAL A 154 -2.62 -4.09 6.19
C VAL A 154 -3.83 -3.34 5.61
N PHE A 155 -5.04 -3.86 5.81
CA PHE A 155 -6.31 -3.26 5.37
C PHE A 155 -7.00 -2.44 6.46
N ARG A 156 -6.38 -2.31 7.64
CA ARG A 156 -6.89 -1.44 8.72
C ARG A 156 -6.59 0.02 8.38
N THR A 157 -7.33 0.55 7.42
CA THR A 157 -7.24 1.94 6.99
C THR A 157 -8.65 2.51 6.87
N HIS A 158 -8.80 3.82 7.07
CA HIS A 158 -10.06 4.48 6.78
C HIS A 158 -10.20 4.65 5.25
N PRO A 159 -11.40 4.44 4.64
CA PRO A 159 -11.56 4.58 3.18
C PRO A 159 -11.07 5.92 2.62
N LEU A 160 -11.36 7.02 3.30
CA LEU A 160 -10.90 8.36 2.90
C LEU A 160 -9.38 8.52 2.95
N GLU A 161 -8.69 7.81 3.82
CA GLU A 161 -7.23 7.74 3.81
C GLU A 161 -6.70 7.18 2.49
N GLY A 162 -7.33 6.10 2.00
CA GLY A 162 -7.02 5.53 0.69
C GLY A 162 -7.21 6.52 -0.46
N VAL A 163 -8.30 7.31 -0.40
CA VAL A 163 -8.56 8.38 -1.39
C VAL A 163 -7.46 9.46 -1.34
N ILE A 164 -7.10 9.94 -0.15
CA ILE A 164 -6.04 10.94 0.00
C ILE A 164 -4.71 10.44 -0.56
N PHE A 165 -4.34 9.18 -0.28
CA PHE A 165 -3.14 8.57 -0.85
C PHE A 165 -3.22 8.33 -2.37
N SER A 166 -4.41 8.24 -2.96
CA SER A 166 -4.57 8.07 -4.40
C SER A 166 -4.47 9.36 -5.20
N ILE A 167 -4.65 10.52 -4.56
CA ILE A 167 -4.62 11.85 -5.22
C ILE A 167 -3.19 12.43 -5.25
N ARG A 168 -2.27 11.92 -4.46
CA ARG A 168 -0.90 12.42 -4.34
C ARG A 168 -0.04 12.19 -5.59
#